data_7d47b9629218d7ae673b13c329c5758e
#
_entry.id   7d47b9629218d7ae673b13c329c5758e
#
_cell.length_a   1.000
_cell.length_b   1.000
_cell.length_c   1.000
_cell.angle_alpha   90.00
_cell.angle_beta   90.00
_cell.angle_gamma   90.00
#
_symmetry.space_group_name_H-M   'P 1'
#
loop_
_entity.id
_entity.type
_entity.pdbx_description
1 polymer ?
#
loop_
_entity_poly.entity_id
_entity_poly.type
_entity_poly.pdbx_seq_one_letter_code
_entity_poly.pdbx_strand_id
1 'polypeptide(L)'
;GKRVMCEKPIALDVESAKRCINELGDRADQVMMGFNRRFDPTFSALKSRLDDGEIGSLQQLTVISRDPAAPSASYIAGSGGIFKDMTIHDFDMVRHFLGDIAEVNAVGTNVSPEIAEQGDFDQVIVTLKSRDGKLATIINSRTCAFGYDQRLEAFGADGMLSADNLTDAAVRMATSTQTDAKTAIMDFFLERYEDAYRIELETFLDSIAIGGAVSPSVRDGYEALVLADAATRSAQEHRVVAL
;
A
#
# COMPACT_ATOMS: atom_id res chain seq x y z
N GLY A 1 -15.98 -8.50 24.93
CA GLY A 1 -15.48 -9.12 23.73
C GLY A 1 -13.95 -9.06 23.67
N LYS A 2 -13.36 -9.72 22.69
CA LYS A 2 -11.92 -9.64 22.42
C LYS A 2 -11.70 -8.67 21.26
N ARG A 3 -10.59 -7.93 21.27
CA ARG A 3 -10.09 -7.23 20.11
C ARG A 3 -9.41 -8.20 19.16
N VAL A 4 -9.42 -7.90 17.89
CA VAL A 4 -8.88 -8.75 16.84
C VAL A 4 -7.91 -7.93 15.96
N MET A 5 -6.76 -8.49 15.68
CA MET A 5 -5.88 -8.05 14.60
C MET A 5 -6.07 -9.03 13.44
N CYS A 6 -6.43 -8.50 12.28
CA CYS A 6 -6.78 -9.26 11.08
C CYS A 6 -5.86 -8.89 9.92
N GLU A 7 -5.20 -9.88 9.33
CA GLU A 7 -4.39 -9.66 8.13
C GLU A 7 -5.24 -9.27 6.91
N LYS A 8 -4.61 -8.54 6.01
CA LYS A 8 -5.19 -8.18 4.71
C LYS A 8 -5.15 -9.39 3.75
N PRO A 9 -6.06 -9.44 2.77
CA PRO A 9 -7.29 -8.68 2.68
C PRO A 9 -8.34 -9.22 3.65
N ILE A 10 -9.27 -8.38 4.08
CA ILE A 10 -10.38 -8.81 4.96
C ILE A 10 -11.25 -9.90 4.31
N ALA A 11 -11.34 -9.91 2.99
CA ALA A 11 -12.00 -10.92 2.17
C ALA A 11 -11.49 -10.82 0.73
N LEU A 12 -11.78 -11.81 -0.11
CA LEU A 12 -11.42 -11.79 -1.54
C LEU A 12 -12.47 -11.09 -2.42
N ASP A 13 -13.64 -10.79 -1.87
CA ASP A 13 -14.69 -10.04 -2.57
C ASP A 13 -15.35 -8.99 -1.65
N VAL A 14 -15.82 -7.92 -2.27
CA VAL A 14 -16.40 -6.74 -1.60
C VAL A 14 -17.67 -7.10 -0.82
N GLU A 15 -18.51 -8.00 -1.34
CA GLU A 15 -19.76 -8.39 -0.68
C GLU A 15 -19.51 -9.18 0.61
N SER A 16 -18.53 -10.07 0.61
CA SER A 16 -18.10 -10.79 1.82
C SER A 16 -17.52 -9.85 2.86
N ALA A 17 -16.68 -8.88 2.46
CA ALA A 17 -16.17 -7.85 3.35
C ALA A 17 -17.29 -7.00 3.96
N LYS A 18 -18.27 -6.61 3.14
CA LYS A 18 -19.44 -5.84 3.59
C LYS A 18 -20.30 -6.63 4.60
N ARG A 19 -20.53 -7.91 4.33
CA ARG A 19 -21.22 -8.78 5.29
C ARG A 19 -20.48 -8.85 6.64
N CYS A 20 -19.14 -9.02 6.60
CA CYS A 20 -18.32 -9.04 7.79
C CYS A 20 -18.50 -7.76 8.64
N ILE A 21 -18.42 -6.58 8.00
CA ILE A 21 -18.63 -5.30 8.69
C ILE A 21 -20.03 -5.19 9.30
N ASN A 22 -21.06 -5.60 8.55
CA ASN A 22 -22.44 -5.54 9.01
C ASN A 22 -22.67 -6.46 10.23
N GLU A 23 -22.07 -7.66 10.24
CA GLU A 23 -22.15 -8.58 11.39
C GLU A 23 -21.36 -8.08 12.61
N LEU A 24 -20.27 -7.35 12.39
CA LEU A 24 -19.52 -6.73 13.46
C LEU A 24 -20.32 -5.60 14.13
N GLY A 25 -21.03 -4.80 13.34
CA GLY A 25 -21.79 -3.64 13.83
C GLY A 25 -20.90 -2.71 14.66
N ASP A 26 -21.32 -2.39 15.90
CA ASP A 26 -20.57 -1.53 16.82
C ASP A 26 -19.21 -2.11 17.26
N ARG A 27 -18.95 -3.39 16.98
CA ARG A 27 -17.65 -4.02 17.27
C ARG A 27 -16.63 -3.84 16.15
N ALA A 28 -17.00 -3.21 15.05
CA ALA A 28 -16.07 -2.91 13.95
C ALA A 28 -14.83 -2.14 14.42
N ASP A 29 -15.00 -1.26 15.41
CA ASP A 29 -13.91 -0.47 16.01
C ASP A 29 -12.95 -1.30 16.90
N GLN A 30 -13.22 -2.61 17.06
CA GLN A 30 -12.38 -3.55 17.82
C GLN A 30 -11.53 -4.45 16.88
N VAL A 31 -11.68 -4.30 15.57
CA VAL A 31 -10.94 -5.08 14.57
C VAL A 31 -9.94 -4.18 13.84
N MET A 32 -8.65 -4.39 14.11
CA MET A 32 -7.54 -3.71 13.47
C MET A 32 -7.09 -4.50 12.24
N MET A 33 -6.88 -3.82 11.12
CA MET A 33 -6.37 -4.45 9.90
C MET A 33 -4.84 -4.41 9.87
N GLY A 34 -4.22 -5.47 9.34
CA GLY A 34 -2.78 -5.59 9.14
C GLY A 34 -2.27 -4.76 7.94
N PHE A 35 -2.35 -3.43 8.06
CA PHE A 35 -1.74 -2.49 7.11
C PHE A 35 -0.48 -1.90 7.69
N ASN A 36 0.54 -2.73 7.79
CA ASN A 36 1.83 -2.45 8.42
C ASN A 36 2.52 -1.18 7.91
N ARG A 37 2.30 -0.78 6.65
CA ARG A 37 2.95 0.41 6.06
C ARG A 37 2.57 1.72 6.75
N ARG A 38 1.40 1.82 7.38
CA ARG A 38 1.01 2.98 8.19
C ARG A 38 1.90 3.15 9.43
N PHE A 39 2.56 2.07 9.88
CA PHE A 39 3.45 2.02 11.03
C PHE A 39 4.93 2.05 10.65
N ASP A 40 5.25 2.09 9.35
CA ASP A 40 6.62 2.26 8.88
C ASP A 40 7.18 3.61 9.34
N PRO A 41 8.32 3.66 10.07
CA PRO A 41 8.85 4.90 10.61
C PRO A 41 9.07 6.00 9.57
N THR A 42 9.49 5.63 8.35
CA THR A 42 9.77 6.58 7.27
C THR A 42 8.46 7.14 6.68
N PHE A 43 7.48 6.28 6.39
CA PHE A 43 6.18 6.71 5.85
C PHE A 43 5.36 7.47 6.88
N SER A 44 5.41 7.05 8.14
CA SER A 44 4.77 7.74 9.26
C SER A 44 5.37 9.13 9.48
N ALA A 45 6.70 9.27 9.42
CA ALA A 45 7.35 10.57 9.52
C ALA A 45 6.96 11.50 8.36
N LEU A 46 6.87 10.96 7.13
CA LEU A 46 6.40 11.75 5.97
C LEU A 46 4.96 12.22 6.17
N LYS A 47 4.07 11.33 6.65
CA LYS A 47 2.67 11.68 6.94
C LYS A 47 2.57 12.76 8.01
N SER A 48 3.32 12.65 9.11
CA SER A 48 3.34 13.65 10.18
C SER A 48 3.74 15.03 9.65
N ARG A 49 4.82 15.12 8.86
CA ARG A 49 5.29 16.39 8.28
C ARG A 49 4.29 16.99 7.30
N LEU A 50 3.57 16.14 6.54
CA LEU A 50 2.47 16.59 5.69
C LEU A 50 1.32 17.16 6.54
N ASP A 51 0.94 16.48 7.63
CA ASP A 51 -0.14 16.92 8.52
C ASP A 51 0.23 18.21 9.28
N ASP A 52 1.52 18.41 9.56
CA ASP A 52 2.07 19.65 10.12
C ASP A 52 2.11 20.82 9.10
N GLY A 53 1.76 20.55 7.84
CA GLY A 53 1.62 21.56 6.78
C GLY A 53 2.94 22.01 6.14
N GLU A 54 4.05 21.26 6.31
CA GLU A 54 5.39 21.66 5.85
C GLU A 54 5.49 21.89 4.32
N ILE A 55 4.63 21.24 3.55
CA ILE A 55 4.59 21.39 2.08
C ILE A 55 3.31 22.05 1.57
N GLY A 56 2.54 22.70 2.46
CA GLY A 56 1.23 23.25 2.13
C GLY A 56 0.21 22.16 1.82
N SER A 57 -0.81 22.50 1.02
CA SER A 57 -1.84 21.54 0.65
C SER A 57 -1.31 20.46 -0.31
N LEU A 58 -1.51 19.18 0.02
CA LEU A 58 -1.16 18.05 -0.84
C LEU A 58 -1.91 18.14 -2.17
N GLN A 59 -1.20 17.97 -3.27
CA GLN A 59 -1.74 18.00 -4.64
C GLN A 59 -1.62 16.64 -5.33
N GLN A 60 -0.45 15.98 -5.21
CA GLN A 60 -0.17 14.71 -5.84
C GLN A 60 0.57 13.76 -4.88
N LEU A 61 0.29 12.47 -5.00
CA LEU A 61 0.99 11.40 -4.31
C LEU A 61 1.48 10.36 -5.32
N THR A 62 2.77 9.98 -5.24
CA THR A 62 3.31 8.86 -6.00
C THR A 62 3.71 7.75 -5.06
N VAL A 63 3.23 6.53 -5.31
CA VAL A 63 3.59 5.31 -4.58
C VAL A 63 4.24 4.33 -5.54
N ILE A 64 5.42 3.85 -5.19
CA ILE A 64 6.13 2.85 -5.99
C ILE A 64 6.38 1.64 -5.09
N SER A 65 5.90 0.47 -5.54
CA SER A 65 6.10 -0.79 -4.84
C SER A 65 6.50 -1.86 -5.85
N ARG A 66 7.69 -2.45 -5.67
CA ARG A 66 8.19 -3.52 -6.53
C ARG A 66 8.78 -4.62 -5.69
N ASP A 67 8.38 -5.86 -5.96
CA ASP A 67 8.90 -7.04 -5.29
C ASP A 67 10.18 -7.54 -5.99
N PRO A 68 11.16 -8.09 -5.28
CA PRO A 68 12.40 -8.61 -5.90
C PRO A 68 12.13 -9.77 -6.83
N ALA A 69 11.11 -10.59 -6.55
CA ALA A 69 10.70 -11.73 -7.37
C ALA A 69 9.20 -11.98 -7.28
N ALA A 70 8.62 -12.46 -8.37
CA ALA A 70 7.22 -12.87 -8.40
C ALA A 70 6.99 -14.11 -7.50
N PRO A 71 5.84 -14.19 -6.80
CA PRO A 71 5.44 -15.41 -6.10
C PRO A 71 5.13 -16.54 -7.09
N SER A 72 5.00 -17.77 -6.58
CA SER A 72 4.69 -18.94 -7.41
C SER A 72 3.32 -18.82 -8.08
N ALA A 73 3.13 -19.45 -9.25
CA ALA A 73 1.86 -19.50 -9.94
C ALA A 73 0.71 -20.04 -9.08
N SER A 74 0.99 -21.04 -8.21
CA SER A 74 0.00 -21.59 -7.27
C SER A 74 -0.46 -20.58 -6.22
N TYR A 75 0.44 -19.70 -5.76
CA TYR A 75 0.09 -18.60 -4.86
C TYR A 75 -0.77 -17.57 -5.58
N ILE A 76 -0.38 -17.16 -6.78
CA ILE A 76 -1.11 -16.17 -7.60
C ILE A 76 -2.55 -16.62 -7.84
N ALA A 77 -2.76 -17.89 -8.21
CA ALA A 77 -4.10 -18.45 -8.44
C ALA A 77 -5.04 -18.32 -7.23
N GLY A 78 -4.51 -18.26 -5.99
CA GLY A 78 -5.29 -18.12 -4.74
C GLY A 78 -5.29 -16.72 -4.14
N SER A 79 -4.42 -15.82 -4.60
CA SER A 79 -4.17 -14.52 -3.95
C SER A 79 -5.24 -13.45 -4.23
N GLY A 80 -6.06 -13.65 -5.27
CA GLY A 80 -7.03 -12.66 -5.76
C GLY A 80 -6.43 -11.65 -6.75
N GLY A 81 -5.20 -11.89 -7.22
CA GLY A 81 -4.50 -11.07 -8.21
C GLY A 81 -3.72 -9.90 -7.60
N ILE A 82 -2.91 -9.24 -8.43
CA ILE A 82 -1.96 -8.20 -7.99
C ILE A 82 -2.64 -7.07 -7.22
N PHE A 83 -3.85 -6.66 -7.61
CA PHE A 83 -4.56 -5.55 -6.95
C PHE A 83 -4.99 -5.87 -5.52
N LYS A 84 -5.40 -7.13 -5.24
CA LYS A 84 -5.85 -7.56 -3.90
C LYS A 84 -4.73 -8.09 -3.03
N ASP A 85 -3.63 -8.54 -3.64
CA ASP A 85 -2.49 -9.10 -2.93
C ASP A 85 -1.41 -8.04 -2.62
N MET A 86 -0.92 -7.36 -3.64
CA MET A 86 0.18 -6.40 -3.57
C MET A 86 -0.32 -4.95 -3.47
N THR A 87 -1.08 -4.49 -4.48
CA THR A 87 -1.50 -3.08 -4.59
C THR A 87 -2.42 -2.65 -3.46
N ILE A 88 -3.08 -3.58 -2.75
CA ILE A 88 -3.99 -3.26 -1.63
C ILE A 88 -3.32 -2.45 -0.54
N HIS A 89 -2.02 -2.67 -0.29
CA HIS A 89 -1.23 -1.86 0.64
C HIS A 89 -1.05 -0.42 0.15
N ASP A 90 -0.88 -0.26 -1.16
CA ASP A 90 -0.73 1.06 -1.78
C ASP A 90 -2.07 1.80 -1.82
N PHE A 91 -3.18 1.10 -2.04
CA PHE A 91 -4.53 1.67 -1.94
C PHE A 91 -4.82 2.17 -0.52
N ASP A 92 -4.44 1.41 0.49
CA ASP A 92 -4.54 1.84 1.88
C ASP A 92 -3.72 3.10 2.13
N MET A 93 -2.46 3.14 1.67
CA MET A 93 -1.60 4.32 1.79
C MET A 93 -2.18 5.53 1.05
N VAL A 94 -2.65 5.37 -0.18
CA VAL A 94 -3.29 6.47 -0.93
C VAL A 94 -4.47 7.04 -0.14
N ARG A 95 -5.35 6.18 0.40
CA ARG A 95 -6.47 6.65 1.24
C ARG A 95 -6.00 7.32 2.53
N HIS A 96 -4.95 6.80 3.16
CA HIS A 96 -4.37 7.39 4.36
C HIS A 96 -3.85 8.82 4.13
N PHE A 97 -3.39 9.14 2.92
CA PHE A 97 -2.87 10.46 2.54
C PHE A 97 -3.93 11.37 1.91
N LEU A 98 -4.76 10.85 1.01
CA LEU A 98 -5.69 11.65 0.20
C LEU A 98 -7.13 11.64 0.74
N GLY A 99 -7.48 10.68 1.59
CA GLY A 99 -8.87 10.44 2.00
C GLY A 99 -9.66 9.64 0.95
N ASP A 100 -10.94 9.98 0.78
CA ASP A 100 -11.85 9.23 -0.09
C ASP A 100 -11.55 9.43 -1.58
N ILE A 101 -11.56 8.32 -2.31
CA ILE A 101 -11.30 8.27 -3.74
C ILE A 101 -12.61 8.33 -4.52
N ALA A 102 -12.62 9.06 -5.63
CA ALA A 102 -13.77 9.19 -6.53
C ALA A 102 -13.61 8.39 -7.82
N GLU A 103 -12.38 8.26 -8.34
CA GLU A 103 -12.12 7.63 -9.63
C GLU A 103 -10.84 6.79 -9.58
N VAL A 104 -10.86 5.64 -10.24
CA VAL A 104 -9.71 4.74 -10.42
C VAL A 104 -9.55 4.42 -11.90
N ASN A 105 -8.32 4.54 -12.40
CA ASN A 105 -7.95 4.06 -13.72
C ASN A 105 -6.69 3.20 -13.60
N ALA A 106 -6.74 1.96 -14.09
CA ALA A 106 -5.64 1.01 -14.00
C ALA A 106 -5.30 0.44 -15.37
N VAL A 107 -4.01 0.28 -15.62
CA VAL A 107 -3.46 -0.42 -16.78
C VAL A 107 -2.52 -1.49 -16.28
N GLY A 108 -2.67 -2.71 -16.79
CA GLY A 108 -1.82 -3.85 -16.45
C GLY A 108 -1.25 -4.52 -17.69
N THR A 109 -0.08 -5.13 -17.54
CA THR A 109 0.58 -5.94 -18.56
C THR A 109 1.40 -7.05 -17.90
N ASN A 110 1.93 -7.96 -18.70
CA ASN A 110 2.72 -9.09 -18.24
C ASN A 110 4.04 -9.17 -19.00
N VAL A 111 5.13 -9.36 -18.24
CA VAL A 111 6.42 -9.79 -18.75
C VAL A 111 6.65 -11.27 -18.48
N SER A 112 5.94 -11.87 -17.53
CA SER A 112 5.94 -13.30 -17.23
C SER A 112 4.74 -14.00 -17.88
N PRO A 113 4.96 -14.94 -18.84
CA PRO A 113 3.88 -15.75 -19.40
C PRO A 113 3.14 -16.59 -18.35
N GLU A 114 3.84 -17.06 -17.32
CA GLU A 114 3.29 -17.90 -16.25
C GLU A 114 2.23 -17.15 -15.42
N ILE A 115 2.42 -15.85 -15.21
CA ILE A 115 1.45 -14.99 -14.52
C ILE A 115 0.26 -14.68 -15.45
N ALA A 116 0.54 -14.41 -16.73
CA ALA A 116 -0.50 -14.21 -17.74
C ALA A 116 -1.45 -15.41 -17.86
N GLU A 117 -0.92 -16.63 -17.77
CA GLU A 117 -1.71 -17.88 -17.79
C GLU A 117 -2.67 -18.00 -16.59
N GLN A 118 -2.38 -17.33 -15.48
CA GLN A 118 -3.27 -17.24 -14.31
C GLN A 118 -4.34 -16.15 -14.45
N GLY A 119 -4.34 -15.37 -15.54
CA GLY A 119 -5.27 -14.26 -15.75
C GLY A 119 -4.99 -13.04 -14.87
N ASP A 120 -3.76 -12.93 -14.35
CA ASP A 120 -3.30 -11.82 -13.49
C ASP A 120 -2.26 -10.95 -14.23
N PHE A 121 -1.85 -9.84 -13.63
CA PHE A 121 -0.80 -8.96 -14.11
C PHE A 121 0.45 -9.05 -13.24
N ASP A 122 1.62 -8.77 -13.81
CA ASP A 122 2.88 -8.60 -13.05
C ASP A 122 3.41 -7.16 -13.07
N GLN A 123 2.86 -6.31 -13.94
CA GLN A 123 3.16 -4.89 -14.03
C GLN A 123 1.85 -4.12 -14.06
N VAL A 124 1.67 -3.14 -13.15
CA VAL A 124 0.49 -2.28 -13.18
C VAL A 124 0.84 -0.83 -12.88
N ILE A 125 0.10 0.08 -13.51
CA ILE A 125 0.06 1.49 -13.17
C ILE A 125 -1.39 1.86 -12.89
N VAL A 126 -1.62 2.49 -11.73
CA VAL A 126 -2.95 2.93 -11.31
C VAL A 126 -2.92 4.43 -11.06
N THR A 127 -3.85 5.16 -11.63
CA THR A 127 -4.10 6.56 -11.30
C THR A 127 -5.41 6.68 -10.53
N LEU A 128 -5.41 7.50 -9.48
CA LEU A 128 -6.56 7.73 -8.62
C LEU A 128 -6.81 9.22 -8.49
N LYS A 129 -8.09 9.58 -8.35
CA LYS A 129 -8.49 10.95 -8.05
C LYS A 129 -9.37 10.94 -6.80
N SER A 130 -9.00 11.74 -5.81
CA SER A 130 -9.80 11.91 -4.59
C SER A 130 -11.05 12.76 -4.83
N ARG A 131 -12.01 12.69 -3.91
CA ARG A 131 -13.24 13.49 -4.00
C ARG A 131 -12.99 15.00 -3.95
N ASP A 132 -11.91 15.43 -3.32
CA ASP A 132 -11.48 16.84 -3.25
C ASP A 132 -10.48 17.24 -4.36
N GLY A 133 -10.25 16.35 -5.35
CA GLY A 133 -9.52 16.67 -6.59
C GLY A 133 -8.02 16.41 -6.56
N LYS A 134 -7.45 15.86 -5.48
CA LYS A 134 -6.04 15.43 -5.43
C LYS A 134 -5.82 14.20 -6.30
N LEU A 135 -4.61 14.04 -6.81
CA LEU A 135 -4.25 12.91 -7.67
C LEU A 135 -3.25 11.97 -6.98
N ALA A 136 -3.36 10.68 -7.30
CA ALA A 136 -2.32 9.71 -6.93
C ALA A 136 -1.96 8.81 -8.10
N THR A 137 -0.70 8.34 -8.11
CA THR A 137 -0.20 7.32 -9.02
C THR A 137 0.44 6.20 -8.21
N ILE A 138 0.06 4.96 -8.51
CA ILE A 138 0.69 3.75 -7.98
C ILE A 138 1.39 3.04 -9.13
N ILE A 139 2.64 2.62 -8.92
CA ILE A 139 3.44 1.87 -9.88
C ILE A 139 3.89 0.59 -9.19
N ASN A 140 3.37 -0.56 -9.63
CA ASN A 140 3.73 -1.86 -9.07
C ASN A 140 4.38 -2.76 -10.10
N SER A 141 5.29 -3.59 -9.61
CA SER A 141 5.91 -4.68 -10.35
C SER A 141 6.14 -5.87 -9.42
N ARG A 142 5.82 -7.08 -9.90
CA ARG A 142 6.16 -8.32 -9.19
C ARG A 142 7.63 -8.73 -9.38
N THR A 143 8.43 -7.89 -10.04
CA THR A 143 9.87 -8.12 -10.24
C THR A 143 10.66 -6.82 -10.15
N CYS A 144 11.81 -6.87 -9.45
CA CYS A 144 12.73 -5.75 -9.33
C CYS A 144 14.15 -6.26 -9.15
N ALA A 145 15.02 -6.04 -10.15
CA ALA A 145 16.37 -6.56 -10.16
C ALA A 145 17.31 -5.96 -9.09
N PHE A 146 16.91 -4.86 -8.44
CA PHE A 146 17.73 -4.18 -7.44
C PHE A 146 17.20 -4.28 -6.02
N GLY A 147 16.22 -5.16 -5.75
CA GLY A 147 15.70 -5.43 -4.42
C GLY A 147 14.25 -5.02 -4.19
N TYR A 148 13.83 -4.89 -2.93
CA TYR A 148 12.46 -4.54 -2.55
C TYR A 148 12.25 -3.02 -2.59
N ASP A 149 11.77 -2.51 -3.74
CA ASP A 149 11.64 -1.08 -4.03
C ASP A 149 10.33 -0.52 -3.48
N GLN A 150 10.44 0.29 -2.41
CA GLN A 150 9.29 0.86 -1.69
C GLN A 150 9.49 2.36 -1.48
N ARG A 151 8.87 3.18 -2.31
CA ARG A 151 9.04 4.64 -2.30
C ARG A 151 7.71 5.37 -2.29
N LEU A 152 7.72 6.55 -1.67
CA LEU A 152 6.57 7.43 -1.60
C LEU A 152 7.01 8.88 -1.77
N GLU A 153 6.29 9.64 -2.61
CA GLU A 153 6.51 11.07 -2.83
C GLU A 153 5.18 11.82 -2.69
N ALA A 154 5.18 12.83 -1.82
CA ALA A 154 4.05 13.74 -1.63
C ALA A 154 4.44 15.13 -2.14
N PHE A 155 3.76 15.62 -3.17
CA PHE A 155 3.94 16.94 -3.76
C PHE A 155 2.80 17.87 -3.34
N GLY A 156 3.16 18.98 -2.73
CA GLY A 156 2.23 20.00 -2.23
C GLY A 156 2.45 21.37 -2.84
N ALA A 157 1.65 22.32 -2.39
CA ALA A 157 1.68 23.70 -2.91
C ALA A 157 3.01 24.43 -2.65
N ASP A 158 3.66 24.12 -1.52
CA ASP A 158 4.85 24.83 -1.03
C ASP A 158 6.13 23.97 -1.04
N GLY A 159 6.04 22.70 -1.47
CA GLY A 159 7.20 21.81 -1.50
C GLY A 159 6.85 20.34 -1.75
N MET A 160 7.82 19.49 -1.49
CA MET A 160 7.74 18.06 -1.71
C MET A 160 8.41 17.29 -0.55
N LEU A 161 7.81 16.17 -0.15
CA LEU A 161 8.40 15.20 0.76
C LEU A 161 8.59 13.88 0.02
N SER A 162 9.74 13.23 0.20
CA SER A 162 10.00 11.91 -0.37
C SER A 162 10.52 10.94 0.69
N ALA A 163 10.08 9.69 0.57
CA ALA A 163 10.55 8.55 1.32
C ALA A 163 11.22 7.58 0.35
N ASP A 164 12.54 7.48 0.43
CA ASP A 164 13.37 6.61 -0.41
C ASP A 164 13.51 5.21 0.20
N ASN A 165 14.09 4.30 -0.60
CA ASN A 165 14.44 2.96 -0.15
C ASN A 165 15.46 2.98 0.99
N LEU A 166 15.27 2.10 1.95
CA LEU A 166 16.24 1.83 3.00
C LEU A 166 17.34 0.91 2.50
N THR A 167 18.56 1.16 2.94
CA THR A 167 19.74 0.34 2.66
C THR A 167 20.23 -0.29 3.96
N ASP A 168 20.92 -1.43 3.88
CA ASP A 168 21.48 -2.12 5.06
C ASP A 168 22.46 -1.25 5.85
N ALA A 169 23.13 -0.31 5.18
CA ALA A 169 24.10 0.58 5.81
C ALA A 169 24.13 1.94 5.09
N ALA A 170 24.35 3.00 5.86
CA ALA A 170 24.48 4.37 5.35
C ALA A 170 25.89 4.65 4.76
N VAL A 171 26.46 3.69 4.01
CA VAL A 171 27.78 3.82 3.39
C VAL A 171 27.64 4.22 1.93
N ARG A 172 28.44 5.21 1.52
CA ARG A 172 28.54 5.67 0.12
C ARG A 172 29.94 5.41 -0.40
N MET A 173 30.06 5.02 -1.66
CA MET A 173 31.31 4.77 -2.32
C MET A 173 31.55 5.78 -3.45
N ALA A 174 32.76 6.32 -3.51
CA ALA A 174 33.26 7.10 -4.64
C ALA A 174 34.57 6.49 -5.14
N THR A 175 34.67 6.29 -6.44
CA THR A 175 35.86 5.78 -7.14
C THR A 175 36.09 6.61 -8.40
N SER A 176 37.09 6.25 -9.21
CA SER A 176 37.30 6.87 -10.52
C SER A 176 36.18 6.57 -11.53
N THR A 177 35.32 5.58 -11.27
CA THR A 177 34.25 5.14 -12.20
C THR A 177 32.84 5.30 -11.65
N GLN A 178 32.69 5.58 -10.35
CA GLN A 178 31.39 5.72 -9.69
C GLN A 178 31.43 6.85 -8.66
N THR A 179 30.35 7.61 -8.59
CA THR A 179 30.16 8.67 -7.60
C THR A 179 28.84 8.45 -6.86
N ASP A 180 28.85 8.57 -5.52
CA ASP A 180 27.69 8.45 -4.66
C ASP A 180 26.96 7.09 -4.74
N ALA A 181 27.69 6.02 -5.05
CA ALA A 181 27.12 4.68 -5.06
C ALA A 181 26.78 4.23 -3.64
N LYS A 182 25.55 3.83 -3.42
CA LYS A 182 25.03 3.31 -2.14
C LYS A 182 25.16 1.79 -2.08
N THR A 183 25.09 1.22 -0.88
CA THR A 183 24.86 -0.22 -0.71
C THR A 183 23.52 -0.63 -1.32
N ALA A 184 23.32 -1.94 -1.53
CA ALA A 184 22.04 -2.47 -1.98
C ALA A 184 20.89 -2.05 -1.03
N ILE A 185 19.72 -1.92 -1.58
CA ILE A 185 18.51 -1.74 -0.76
C ILE A 185 18.13 -3.05 -0.09
N MET A 186 17.36 -3.00 0.98
CA MET A 186 16.84 -4.20 1.65
C MET A 186 16.11 -5.10 0.65
N ASP A 187 16.36 -6.41 0.74
CA ASP A 187 15.96 -7.36 -0.31
C ASP A 187 14.52 -7.83 -0.18
N PHE A 188 13.95 -7.85 1.05
CA PHE A 188 12.63 -8.43 1.26
C PHE A 188 11.78 -7.67 2.30
N PHE A 189 10.46 -7.90 2.27
CA PHE A 189 9.52 -7.17 3.12
C PHE A 189 9.72 -7.45 4.61
N LEU A 190 10.19 -8.63 5.00
CA LEU A 190 10.42 -8.97 6.41
C LEU A 190 11.48 -8.06 7.04
N GLU A 191 12.58 -7.85 6.33
CA GLU A 191 13.67 -6.96 6.77
C GLU A 191 13.24 -5.49 6.69
N ARG A 192 12.65 -5.11 5.54
CA ARG A 192 12.23 -3.72 5.29
C ARG A 192 11.19 -3.22 6.29
N TYR A 193 10.29 -4.09 6.74
CA TYR A 193 9.16 -3.72 7.59
C TYR A 193 9.21 -4.33 9.00
N GLU A 194 10.38 -4.79 9.48
CA GLU A 194 10.53 -5.34 10.83
C GLU A 194 10.01 -4.36 11.89
N ASP A 195 10.46 -3.11 11.85
CA ASP A 195 9.98 -2.06 12.76
C ASP A 195 8.50 -1.76 12.57
N ALA A 196 8.00 -1.74 11.34
CA ALA A 196 6.59 -1.50 11.06
C ALA A 196 5.70 -2.58 11.71
N TYR A 197 6.03 -3.85 11.57
CA TYR A 197 5.30 -4.95 12.21
C TYR A 197 5.36 -4.90 13.73
N ARG A 198 6.52 -4.56 14.28
CA ARG A 198 6.68 -4.41 15.72
C ARG A 198 5.80 -3.27 16.26
N ILE A 199 5.85 -2.09 15.64
CA ILE A 199 5.07 -0.90 16.03
C ILE A 199 3.57 -1.16 15.86
N GLU A 200 3.17 -1.83 14.78
CA GLU A 200 1.79 -2.26 14.53
C GLU A 200 1.26 -3.13 15.66
N LEU A 201 2.02 -4.15 16.06
CA LEU A 201 1.64 -5.04 17.16
C LEU A 201 1.61 -4.30 18.51
N GLU A 202 2.60 -3.47 18.80
CA GLU A 202 2.63 -2.63 20.01
C GLU A 202 1.40 -1.72 20.07
N THR A 203 1.06 -1.04 18.97
CA THR A 203 -0.15 -0.19 18.86
C THR A 203 -1.43 -0.98 19.11
N PHE A 204 -1.51 -2.20 18.56
CA PHE A 204 -2.65 -3.08 18.83
C PHE A 204 -2.75 -3.46 20.30
N LEU A 205 -1.65 -3.85 20.94
CA LEU A 205 -1.61 -4.20 22.36
C LEU A 205 -1.97 -3.00 23.26
N ASP A 206 -1.48 -1.81 22.95
CA ASP A 206 -1.82 -0.58 23.66
C ASP A 206 -3.31 -0.27 23.52
N SER A 207 -3.90 -0.51 22.35
CA SER A 207 -5.35 -0.36 22.16
C SER A 207 -6.18 -1.27 23.08
N ILE A 208 -5.67 -2.44 23.44
CA ILE A 208 -6.33 -3.35 24.39
C ILE A 208 -6.29 -2.79 25.81
N ALA A 209 -5.15 -2.18 26.18
CA ALA A 209 -4.94 -1.64 27.53
C ALA A 209 -5.70 -0.32 27.76
N ILE A 210 -5.70 0.57 26.77
CA ILE A 210 -6.28 1.92 26.88
C ILE A 210 -7.77 1.93 26.54
N GLY A 211 -8.22 1.07 25.65
CA GLY A 211 -9.56 1.12 25.06
C GLY A 211 -9.63 2.10 23.86
N GLY A 212 -10.81 2.24 23.26
CA GLY A 212 -11.03 3.12 22.10
C GLY A 212 -11.01 2.37 20.76
N ALA A 213 -11.23 3.09 19.66
CA ALA A 213 -11.20 2.56 18.31
C ALA A 213 -9.77 2.23 17.87
N VAL A 214 -9.63 1.20 17.04
CA VAL A 214 -8.34 0.82 16.44
C VAL A 214 -8.16 1.47 15.06
N SER A 215 -6.92 1.69 14.67
CA SER A 215 -6.57 2.18 13.32
C SER A 215 -5.27 1.50 12.85
N PRO A 216 -5.22 1.03 11.57
CA PRO A 216 -6.32 1.00 10.61
C PRO A 216 -7.46 0.07 11.03
N SER A 217 -8.68 0.46 10.70
CA SER A 217 -9.88 -0.27 11.07
C SER A 217 -10.31 -1.27 9.99
N VAL A 218 -11.28 -2.12 10.31
CA VAL A 218 -11.93 -3.02 9.34
C VAL A 218 -12.57 -2.26 8.17
N ARG A 219 -12.97 -1.00 8.38
CA ARG A 219 -13.50 -0.12 7.31
C ARG A 219 -12.40 0.27 6.34
N ASP A 220 -11.18 0.55 6.83
CA ASP A 220 -10.01 0.80 5.96
C ASP A 220 -9.73 -0.42 5.08
N GLY A 221 -9.83 -1.64 5.65
CA GLY A 221 -9.69 -2.88 4.90
C GLY A 221 -10.74 -3.05 3.80
N TYR A 222 -11.99 -2.71 4.09
CA TYR A 222 -13.07 -2.74 3.11
C TYR A 222 -12.85 -1.74 1.98
N GLU A 223 -12.53 -0.50 2.31
CA GLU A 223 -12.32 0.55 1.32
C GLU A 223 -11.10 0.28 0.42
N ALA A 224 -10.00 -0.27 0.98
CA ALA A 224 -8.87 -0.71 0.18
C ALA A 224 -9.24 -1.84 -0.79
N LEU A 225 -10.11 -2.77 -0.36
CA LEU A 225 -10.64 -3.84 -1.20
C LEU A 225 -11.57 -3.31 -2.30
N VAL A 226 -12.39 -2.28 -2.03
CA VAL A 226 -13.23 -1.59 -3.04
C VAL A 226 -12.35 -0.98 -4.13
N LEU A 227 -11.23 -0.34 -3.75
CA LEU A 227 -10.27 0.20 -4.71
C LEU A 227 -9.60 -0.91 -5.53
N ALA A 228 -9.23 -2.03 -4.90
CA ALA A 228 -8.64 -3.18 -5.60
C ALA A 228 -9.61 -3.80 -6.63
N ASP A 229 -10.89 -3.92 -6.28
CA ASP A 229 -11.94 -4.38 -7.19
C ASP A 229 -12.17 -3.39 -8.35
N ALA A 230 -12.22 -2.09 -8.05
CA ALA A 230 -12.34 -1.04 -9.06
C ALA A 230 -11.15 -1.02 -10.03
N ALA A 231 -9.92 -1.21 -9.53
CA ALA A 231 -8.72 -1.28 -10.35
C ALA A 231 -8.72 -2.55 -11.23
N THR A 232 -9.17 -3.68 -10.69
CA THR A 232 -9.34 -4.93 -11.46
C THR A 232 -10.29 -4.70 -12.64
N ARG A 233 -11.47 -4.14 -12.37
CA ARG A 233 -12.45 -3.82 -13.43
C ARG A 233 -11.91 -2.80 -14.43
N SER A 234 -11.22 -1.77 -13.95
CA SER A 234 -10.63 -0.75 -14.81
C SER A 234 -9.61 -1.35 -15.79
N ALA A 235 -8.71 -2.21 -15.31
CA ALA A 235 -7.69 -2.85 -16.14
C ALA A 235 -8.29 -3.84 -17.14
N GLN A 236 -9.35 -4.58 -16.75
CA GLN A 236 -10.03 -5.55 -17.63
C GLN A 236 -10.94 -4.90 -18.67
N GLU A 237 -11.63 -3.83 -18.28
CA GLU A 237 -12.60 -3.14 -19.14
C GLU A 237 -12.00 -1.95 -19.91
N HIS A 238 -10.72 -1.63 -19.65
CA HIS A 238 -9.98 -0.50 -20.27
C HIS A 238 -10.70 0.86 -20.13
N ARG A 239 -11.25 1.13 -18.96
CA ARG A 239 -11.98 2.37 -18.67
C ARG A 239 -11.75 2.87 -17.25
N VAL A 240 -12.02 4.15 -17.03
CA VAL A 240 -12.09 4.73 -15.69
C VAL A 240 -13.30 4.16 -14.95
N VAL A 241 -13.13 3.84 -13.68
CA VAL A 241 -14.19 3.39 -12.76
C VAL A 241 -14.45 4.48 -11.74
N ALA A 242 -15.69 4.98 -11.69
CA ALA A 242 -16.17 5.87 -10.63
C ALA A 242 -16.63 5.06 -9.40
N LEU A 243 -16.46 5.66 -8.19
CA LEU A 243 -16.78 5.09 -6.87
C LEU A 243 -17.90 5.84 -6.16
#